data_60beb4cc7046227125f8c412945f5d7d
#
_entry.id   60beb4cc7046227125f8c412945f5d7d
#
_cell.length_a   1.000
_cell.length_b   1.000
_cell.length_c   1.000
_cell.angle_alpha   90.00
_cell.angle_beta   90.00
_cell.angle_gamma   90.00
#
_symmetry.space_group_name_H-M   'P 1'
#
loop_
_entity.id
_entity.type
_entity.pdbx_description
1 polymer ?
#
loop_
_entity_poly.entity_id
_entity_poly.type
_entity_poly.pdbx_seq_one_letter_code
_entity_poly.pdbx_strand_id
1 'polypeptide(L)' 'MKEPRKLPFDCDTSLDTEPVEVQNPYSGEKCTLEPDAVAVYVVIKGAVSMGMNETVQQGCDWFRETEPKAYMVLLD' A
#
# COMPACT_ATOMS: atom_id res chain seq x y z
N MET A 1 -0.58 -6.67 -21.15
CA MET A 1 0.32 -5.88 -20.28
C MET A 1 -0.50 -4.85 -19.50
N LYS A 2 -0.43 -4.86 -18.18
CA LYS A 2 -1.16 -3.89 -17.37
C LYS A 2 -0.50 -2.52 -17.47
N GLU A 3 -1.29 -1.49 -17.66
CA GLU A 3 -0.80 -0.12 -17.59
C GLU A 3 -0.43 0.20 -16.13
N PRO A 4 0.66 0.96 -15.91
CA PRO A 4 1.00 1.37 -14.54
C PRO A 4 -0.10 2.26 -13.97
N ARG A 5 -0.50 1.98 -12.74
CA ARG A 5 -1.48 2.82 -12.04
C ARG A 5 -0.80 4.10 -11.56
N LYS A 6 -1.58 5.17 -11.52
CA LYS A 6 -1.08 6.44 -11.01
C LYS A 6 -0.86 6.32 -9.49
N LEU A 7 0.35 6.63 -9.04
CA LEU A 7 0.71 6.52 -7.62
C LEU A 7 0.50 7.84 -6.89
N PRO A 8 0.24 7.80 -5.57
CA PRO A 8 -0.01 9.01 -4.78
C PRO A 8 1.27 9.81 -4.51
N PHE A 9 2.43 9.18 -4.62
CA PHE A 9 3.73 9.78 -4.37
C PHE A 9 4.80 8.91 -5.02
N ASP A 10 6.05 9.40 -5.04
CA ASP A 10 7.16 8.61 -5.56
C ASP A 10 7.46 7.46 -4.61
N CYS A 11 7.48 6.25 -5.15
CA CYS A 11 7.87 5.07 -4.42
C CYS A 11 8.48 4.06 -5.39
N ASP A 12 9.37 3.22 -4.87
CA ASP A 12 10.10 2.26 -5.68
C ASP A 12 9.24 1.03 -5.94
N THR A 13 8.76 0.86 -7.17
CA THR A 13 7.95 -0.27 -7.57
C THR A 13 8.76 -1.40 -8.20
N SER A 14 10.10 -1.22 -8.28
CA SER A 14 10.98 -2.19 -8.92
C SER A 14 11.45 -3.31 -7.98
N LEU A 15 11.17 -3.18 -6.68
CA LEU A 15 11.60 -4.16 -5.67
C LEU A 15 10.91 -5.51 -5.82
N ASP A 16 9.66 -5.50 -6.23
CA ASP A 16 8.88 -6.72 -6.42
C ASP A 16 8.36 -6.78 -7.85
N THR A 17 8.43 -7.97 -8.45
CA THR A 17 7.94 -8.21 -9.81
C THR A 17 6.66 -9.03 -9.82
N GLU A 18 6.27 -9.58 -8.69
CA GLU A 18 5.09 -10.43 -8.54
C GLU A 18 4.26 -9.96 -7.35
N PRO A 19 2.95 -10.30 -7.32
CA PRO A 19 2.11 -9.99 -6.17
C PRO A 19 2.68 -10.56 -4.87
N VAL A 20 2.55 -9.81 -3.79
CA VAL A 20 3.11 -10.16 -2.47
C VAL A 20 1.97 -10.28 -1.46
N GLU A 21 1.98 -11.36 -0.68
CA GLU A 21 1.04 -11.54 0.41
C GLU A 21 1.49 -10.71 1.62
N VAL A 22 0.61 -9.85 2.10
CA VAL A 22 0.87 -8.99 3.26
C VAL A 22 -0.14 -9.31 4.34
N GLN A 23 0.31 -9.40 5.58
CA GLN A 23 -0.53 -9.73 6.72
C GLN A 23 -0.67 -8.53 7.65
N ASN A 24 -1.90 -8.28 8.10
CA ASN A 24 -2.16 -7.31 9.16
C ASN A 24 -1.69 -7.90 10.49
N PRO A 25 -0.70 -7.28 11.16
CA PRO A 25 -0.15 -7.83 12.40
C PRO A 25 -1.13 -7.84 13.57
N TYR A 26 -2.18 -7.05 13.50
CA TYR A 26 -3.16 -6.95 14.59
C TYR A 26 -4.31 -7.94 14.44
N SER A 27 -4.82 -8.12 13.23
CA SER A 27 -5.97 -9.01 13.00
C SER A 27 -5.56 -10.39 12.49
N GLY A 28 -4.35 -10.52 11.93
CA GLY A 28 -3.89 -11.75 11.31
C GLY A 28 -4.44 -11.97 9.91
N GLU A 29 -5.28 -11.08 9.41
CA GLU A 29 -5.81 -11.19 8.05
C GLU A 29 -4.74 -10.93 7.02
N LYS A 30 -4.81 -11.65 5.91
CA LYS A 30 -3.85 -11.53 4.81
C LYS A 30 -4.51 -10.99 3.55
N CYS A 31 -3.71 -10.31 2.75
CA CYS A 31 -4.18 -9.78 1.47
C CYS A 31 -3.00 -9.78 0.49
N THR A 32 -3.26 -10.16 -0.76
CA THR A 32 -2.25 -10.13 -1.81
C THR A 32 -2.28 -8.77 -2.48
N LEU A 33 -1.11 -8.12 -2.55
CA LEU A 33 -0.95 -6.80 -3.17
C LEU A 33 -0.13 -6.90 -4.45
N GLU A 34 -0.52 -6.14 -5.47
CA GLU A 34 0.30 -5.95 -6.65
C GLU A 34 1.58 -5.17 -6.26
N PRO A 35 2.68 -5.28 -7.05
CA PRO A 35 3.94 -4.62 -6.68
C PRO A 35 3.84 -3.13 -6.41
N ASP A 36 3.03 -2.39 -7.19
CA ASP A 36 2.84 -0.96 -6.94
C ASP A 36 2.15 -0.70 -5.59
N ALA A 37 1.18 -1.52 -5.24
CA ALA A 37 0.49 -1.40 -3.96
C ALA A 37 1.43 -1.75 -2.79
N VAL A 38 2.32 -2.73 -2.97
CA VAL A 38 3.33 -3.05 -1.95
C VAL A 38 4.23 -1.85 -1.70
N ALA A 39 4.69 -1.18 -2.75
CA ALA A 39 5.53 0.00 -2.61
C ALA A 39 4.83 1.12 -1.84
N VAL A 40 3.56 1.40 -2.17
CA VAL A 40 2.77 2.40 -1.45
C VAL A 40 2.58 2.00 0.01
N TYR A 41 2.29 0.74 0.26
CA TYR A 41 2.10 0.22 1.62
C TYR A 41 3.35 0.41 2.49
N VAL A 42 4.52 0.08 1.94
CA VAL A 42 5.80 0.25 2.65
C VAL A 42 6.03 1.72 3.01
N VAL A 43 5.74 2.64 2.09
CA VAL A 43 5.89 4.08 2.36
C VAL A 43 4.90 4.53 3.43
N ILE A 44 3.66 4.05 3.41
CA ILE A 44 2.66 4.37 4.45
C ILE A 44 3.18 3.92 5.82
N LYS A 45 3.70 2.71 5.93
CA LYS A 45 4.21 2.20 7.21
C LYS A 45 5.37 3.02 7.73
N GLY A 46 6.30 3.40 6.86
CA GLY A 46 7.41 4.27 7.23
C GLY A 46 6.93 5.66 7.65
N ALA A 47 5.95 6.20 6.92
CA ALA A 47 5.37 7.51 7.23
C ALA A 47 4.66 7.54 8.57
N VAL A 48 3.93 6.47 8.92
CA VAL A 48 3.29 6.36 10.24
C VAL A 48 4.34 6.40 11.34
N SER A 49 5.42 5.65 11.17
CA SER A 49 6.52 5.60 12.13
C SER A 49 7.21 6.95 12.30
N MET A 50 7.27 7.75 11.24
CA MET A 50 7.92 9.06 11.24
C MET A 50 6.97 10.22 11.55
N GLY A 51 5.68 9.95 11.72
CA GLY A 51 4.68 10.99 11.98
C GLY A 51 4.34 11.84 10.77
N MET A 52 4.55 11.35 9.56
CA MET A 52 4.27 12.07 8.31
C MET A 52 2.80 11.88 7.92
N ASN A 53 1.91 12.56 8.63
CA ASN A 53 0.46 12.35 8.49
C ASN A 53 -0.07 12.61 7.08
N GLU A 54 0.48 13.60 6.39
CA GLU A 54 0.05 13.93 5.03
C GLU A 54 0.35 12.80 4.05
N THR A 55 1.54 12.20 4.15
CA THR A 55 1.92 11.06 3.33
C THR A 55 1.05 9.84 3.63
N VAL A 56 0.75 9.60 4.90
CA VAL A 56 -0.16 8.52 5.32
C VAL A 56 -1.54 8.74 4.69
N GLN A 57 -2.05 9.96 4.76
CA GLN A 57 -3.36 10.30 4.20
C GLN A 57 -3.42 10.05 2.69
N GLN A 58 -2.40 10.50 1.97
CA GLN A 58 -2.32 10.30 0.53
C GLN A 58 -2.29 8.82 0.15
N GLY A 59 -1.50 8.03 0.86
CA GLY A 59 -1.41 6.61 0.61
C GLY A 59 -2.71 5.87 0.92
N CYS A 60 -3.34 6.20 2.04
CA CYS A 60 -4.61 5.60 2.43
C CYS A 60 -5.73 5.93 1.44
N ASP A 61 -5.79 7.18 0.97
CA ASP A 61 -6.77 7.58 -0.03
C ASP A 61 -6.58 6.81 -1.34
N TRP A 62 -5.33 6.64 -1.75
CA TRP A 62 -5.01 5.85 -2.94
C TRP A 62 -5.49 4.40 -2.79
N PHE A 63 -5.21 3.78 -1.64
CA PHE A 63 -5.64 2.41 -1.37
C PHE A 63 -7.16 2.29 -1.36
N ARG A 64 -7.84 3.26 -0.76
CA ARG A 64 -9.29 3.24 -0.69
C ARG A 64 -9.94 3.28 -2.08
N GLU A 65 -9.33 4.02 -3.00
CA GLU A 65 -9.84 4.13 -4.37
C GLU A 65 -9.39 2.98 -5.27
N THR A 66 -8.15 2.52 -5.11
CA THR A 66 -7.51 1.57 -6.03
C THR A 66 -7.62 0.13 -5.53
N GLU A 67 -7.45 -0.07 -4.23
CA GLU A 67 -7.46 -1.39 -3.60
C GLU A 67 -8.35 -1.35 -2.35
N PRO A 68 -9.66 -1.15 -2.51
CA PRO A 68 -10.55 -0.97 -1.35
C PRO A 68 -10.55 -2.16 -0.40
N LYS A 69 -10.47 -3.38 -0.93
CA LYS A 69 -10.44 -4.59 -0.10
C LYS A 69 -9.16 -4.65 0.73
N ALA A 70 -8.02 -4.35 0.12
CA ALA A 70 -6.75 -4.32 0.82
C ALA A 70 -6.73 -3.22 1.88
N TYR A 71 -7.32 -2.06 1.59
CA TYR A 71 -7.47 -0.99 2.56
C TYR A 71 -8.20 -1.48 3.80
N MET A 72 -9.31 -2.18 3.63
CA MET A 72 -10.10 -2.70 4.74
C MET A 72 -9.37 -3.75 5.56
N VAL A 73 -8.54 -4.56 4.91
CA VAL A 73 -7.78 -5.62 5.59
C VAL A 73 -6.56 -5.06 6.31
N LEU A 74 -5.82 -4.16 5.67
CA LEU A 74 -4.48 -3.76 6.10
C LEU A 74 -4.42 -2.39 6.76
N LEU A 75 -5.28 -1.47 6.38
CA LEU A 75 -5.16 -0.06 6.76
C LEU A 75 -6.38 0.52 7.49
N ASP A 76 -7.47 -0.20 7.51
CA ASP A 76 -8.69 0.26 8.19
C ASP A 76 -8.64 -0.03 9.69
#